data_3be43af29e00102538c1fc7bb321d155
#
_entry.id   3be43af29e00102538c1fc7bb321d155
#
_cell.length_a   1.000
_cell.length_b   1.000
_cell.length_c   1.000
_cell.angle_alpha   90.00
_cell.angle_beta   90.00
_cell.angle_gamma   90.00
#
_symmetry.space_group_name_H-M   'P 1'
#
loop_
_entity.id
_entity.type
_entity.pdbx_description
1 polymer ?
#
loop_
_entity_poly.entity_id
_entity_poly.type
_entity_poly.pdbx_seq_one_letter_code
_entity_poly.pdbx_strand_id
1 'polypeptide(L)'
;MTYRTSNYSAFYVEEPFSETNLGANAMHDFVFYNQLRAWKAKDPSFPFVNAHEKTYNVRDDSSWGTLKKRLHERLDCSKNIMLFLSSITKESKALCEEIDYGINSKGLPVIVIYPDFEKITDIAGYDGIKQSVKKLWDKLPVFKNSMCNVATIHVPYKKEYISKALENPKFQVQTMKDKKQYYFSTSTK
;
A
#
# COMPACT_ATOMS: atom_id res chain seq x y z
N MET A 1 -1.63 6.57 24.34
CA MET A 1 -1.60 5.90 23.01
C MET A 1 -1.39 6.97 21.95
N THR A 2 -0.35 6.86 21.16
CA THR A 2 -0.12 7.80 20.04
C THR A 2 -1.17 7.53 18.96
N TYR A 3 -1.97 8.54 18.62
CA TYR A 3 -3.03 8.40 17.61
C TYR A 3 -2.37 8.31 16.22
N ARG A 4 -2.55 7.20 15.52
CA ARG A 4 -1.98 6.96 14.19
C ARG A 4 -2.92 7.53 13.14
N THR A 5 -2.47 8.51 12.36
CA THR A 5 -3.32 9.27 11.45
C THR A 5 -2.95 9.13 9.98
N SER A 6 -1.70 8.78 9.68
CA SER A 6 -1.19 8.76 8.31
C SER A 6 -1.44 7.42 7.60
N ASN A 7 -1.34 7.45 6.27
CA ASN A 7 -1.36 6.28 5.41
C ASN A 7 0.06 6.04 4.90
N TYR A 8 0.59 4.84 5.13
CA TYR A 8 1.89 4.45 4.58
C TYR A 8 1.72 3.95 3.16
N SER A 9 2.44 4.52 2.20
CA SER A 9 2.43 4.04 0.81
C SER A 9 3.64 3.13 0.58
N ALA A 10 3.39 1.84 0.35
CA ALA A 10 4.38 0.83 0.01
C ALA A 10 4.30 0.53 -1.49
N PHE A 11 5.41 0.63 -2.21
CA PHE A 11 5.51 0.37 -3.64
C PHE A 11 6.91 -0.08 -4.02
N TYR A 12 7.00 -0.84 -5.11
CA TYR A 12 8.28 -1.28 -5.64
C TYR A 12 9.07 -0.10 -6.22
N VAL A 13 10.32 0.00 -5.82
CA VAL A 13 11.32 0.89 -6.41
C VAL A 13 12.58 0.06 -6.68
N GLU A 14 13.19 0.29 -7.83
CA GLU A 14 14.45 -0.35 -8.18
C GLU A 14 15.59 0.26 -7.36
N GLU A 15 16.47 -0.58 -6.81
CA GLU A 15 17.63 -0.12 -6.04
C GLU A 15 18.80 0.29 -6.97
N PRO A 16 19.60 1.29 -6.55
CA PRO A 16 19.50 2.10 -5.35
C PRO A 16 18.37 3.14 -5.43
N PHE A 17 17.65 3.30 -4.32
CA PHE A 17 16.58 4.27 -4.23
C PHE A 17 17.13 5.69 -4.23
N SER A 18 16.85 6.45 -5.29
CA SER A 18 17.08 7.89 -5.38
C SER A 18 15.88 8.57 -6.01
N GLU A 19 15.26 9.52 -5.31
CA GLU A 19 14.17 10.33 -5.88
C GLU A 19 14.64 11.17 -7.08
N THR A 20 15.95 11.46 -7.18
CA THR A 20 16.56 12.26 -8.25
C THR A 20 17.05 11.42 -9.43
N ASN A 21 17.35 10.14 -9.20
CA ASN A 21 17.92 9.22 -10.20
C ASN A 21 16.94 8.13 -10.65
N LEU A 22 15.65 8.34 -10.49
CA LEU A 22 14.64 7.44 -11.01
C LEU A 22 14.73 7.41 -12.54
N GLY A 23 15.48 6.45 -13.08
CA GLY A 23 15.44 6.12 -14.50
C GLY A 23 14.01 5.82 -14.95
N ALA A 24 13.72 5.99 -16.24
CA ALA A 24 12.37 5.84 -16.80
C ALA A 24 11.65 4.52 -16.39
N ASN A 25 12.41 3.46 -16.15
CA ASN A 25 11.88 2.15 -15.74
C ASN A 25 11.62 2.01 -14.23
N ALA A 26 12.26 2.81 -13.38
CA ALA A 26 12.03 2.83 -11.93
C ALA A 26 10.80 3.66 -11.53
N MET A 27 10.22 4.39 -12.48
CA MET A 27 9.14 5.36 -12.23
C MET A 27 7.74 4.74 -12.16
N HIS A 28 7.54 3.50 -12.58
CA HIS A 28 6.18 2.99 -12.81
C HIS A 28 5.31 2.93 -11.55
N ASP A 29 5.77 2.33 -10.46
CA ASP A 29 4.96 2.27 -9.23
C ASP A 29 4.95 3.63 -8.50
N PHE A 30 6.01 4.43 -8.62
CA PHE A 30 6.07 5.79 -8.08
C PHE A 30 5.07 6.75 -8.75
N VAL A 31 4.71 6.53 -10.02
CA VAL A 31 3.67 7.30 -10.72
C VAL A 31 2.32 7.19 -10.00
N PHE A 32 1.96 6.01 -9.52
CA PHE A 32 0.70 5.79 -8.79
C PHE A 32 0.67 6.49 -7.44
N TYR A 33 1.79 6.49 -6.72
CA TYR A 33 1.93 7.27 -5.49
C TYR A 33 1.81 8.78 -5.77
N ASN A 34 2.48 9.30 -6.79
CA ASN A 34 2.35 10.71 -7.18
C ASN A 34 0.92 11.07 -7.59
N GLN A 35 0.18 10.14 -8.21
CA GLN A 35 -1.23 10.36 -8.53
C GLN A 35 -2.10 10.52 -7.27
N LEU A 36 -1.83 9.77 -6.17
CA LEU A 36 -2.53 10.00 -4.89
C LEU A 36 -2.27 11.41 -4.34
N ARG A 37 -1.01 11.87 -4.42
CA ARG A 37 -0.64 13.24 -4.01
C ARG A 37 -1.35 14.29 -4.87
N ALA A 38 -1.43 14.06 -6.17
CA ALA A 38 -2.15 14.95 -7.09
C ALA A 38 -3.65 14.99 -6.79
N TRP A 39 -4.28 13.84 -6.49
CA TRP A 39 -5.69 13.81 -6.06
C TRP A 39 -5.90 14.57 -4.75
N LYS A 40 -5.01 14.42 -3.77
CA LYS A 40 -5.08 15.15 -2.51
C LYS A 40 -4.91 16.65 -2.70
N ALA A 41 -3.97 17.07 -3.55
CA ALA A 41 -3.74 18.48 -3.86
C ALA A 41 -4.94 19.13 -4.57
N LYS A 42 -5.58 18.39 -5.51
CA LYS A 42 -6.78 18.86 -6.23
C LYS A 42 -8.04 18.84 -5.37
N ASP A 43 -8.14 17.91 -4.44
CA ASP A 43 -9.29 17.67 -3.59
C ASP A 43 -8.83 17.48 -2.13
N PRO A 44 -8.81 18.56 -1.32
CA PRO A 44 -8.40 18.48 0.08
C PRO A 44 -9.26 17.53 0.94
N SER A 45 -10.47 17.16 0.49
CA SER A 45 -11.33 16.20 1.19
C SER A 45 -10.92 14.74 0.93
N PHE A 46 -10.10 14.47 -0.09
CA PHE A 46 -9.61 13.11 -0.37
C PHE A 46 -8.90 12.53 0.87
N PRO A 47 -9.30 11.33 1.38
CA PRO A 47 -8.95 10.86 2.72
C PRO A 47 -7.54 10.29 2.85
N PHE A 48 -6.62 10.72 1.98
CA PHE A 48 -5.22 10.35 2.02
C PHE A 48 -4.42 11.32 2.89
N VAL A 49 -3.71 10.78 3.89
CA VAL A 49 -2.77 11.51 4.75
C VAL A 49 -1.39 10.86 4.59
N ASN A 50 -0.51 11.54 3.88
CA ASN A 50 0.77 10.99 3.45
C ASN A 50 1.75 10.81 4.62
N ALA A 51 2.20 9.59 4.88
CA ALA A 51 3.23 9.29 5.87
C ALA A 51 4.64 9.75 5.43
N HIS A 52 4.83 10.00 4.13
CA HIS A 52 6.12 10.40 3.55
C HIS A 52 6.32 11.91 3.47
N GLU A 53 5.35 12.75 3.89
CA GLU A 53 5.49 14.22 3.85
C GLU A 53 6.62 14.78 4.74
N LYS A 54 6.99 14.08 5.79
CA LYS A 54 8.16 14.42 6.62
C LYS A 54 9.42 13.78 6.04
N THR A 55 9.73 14.07 4.78
CA THR A 55 10.93 13.55 4.13
C THR A 55 12.14 14.32 4.63
N TYR A 56 12.89 13.71 5.53
CA TYR A 56 14.31 14.00 5.60
C TYR A 56 14.91 13.47 4.29
N ASN A 57 15.64 14.30 3.55
CA ASN A 57 16.38 13.85 2.37
C ASN A 57 17.25 12.66 2.76
N VAL A 58 16.85 11.46 2.34
CA VAL A 58 17.70 10.28 2.46
C VAL A 58 18.75 10.45 1.37
N ARG A 59 20.00 10.65 1.77
CA ARG A 59 21.11 10.64 0.80
C ARG A 59 21.29 9.20 0.30
N ASP A 60 21.69 9.04 -0.95
CA ASP A 60 21.91 7.74 -1.60
C ASP A 60 22.94 6.85 -0.89
N ASP A 61 23.78 7.44 -0.01
CA ASP A 61 24.78 6.78 0.82
C ASP A 61 24.28 6.37 2.22
N SER A 62 22.98 6.52 2.49
CA SER A 62 22.42 6.12 3.78
C SER A 62 22.56 4.62 4.01
N SER A 63 23.12 4.23 5.17
CA SER A 63 23.22 2.82 5.54
C SER A 63 21.82 2.18 5.64
N TRP A 64 21.74 0.87 5.36
CA TRP A 64 20.50 0.10 5.53
C TRP A 64 19.86 0.30 6.91
N GLY A 65 20.67 0.36 7.98
CA GLY A 65 20.18 0.63 9.33
C GLY A 65 19.46 1.95 9.46
N THR A 66 19.96 3.01 8.83
CA THR A 66 19.33 4.33 8.81
C THR A 66 18.02 4.31 8.03
N LEU A 67 18.01 3.68 6.85
CA LEU A 67 16.81 3.54 6.03
C LEU A 67 15.74 2.76 6.79
N LYS A 68 16.07 1.57 7.30
CA LYS A 68 15.18 0.71 8.09
C LYS A 68 14.55 1.46 9.26
N LYS A 69 15.34 2.20 10.04
CA LYS A 69 14.84 3.02 11.17
C LYS A 69 13.77 4.01 10.70
N ARG A 70 14.01 4.72 9.60
CA ARG A 70 13.06 5.70 9.04
C ARG A 70 11.78 5.07 8.52
N LEU A 71 11.88 3.89 7.87
CA LEU A 71 10.71 3.12 7.45
C LEU A 71 9.85 2.75 8.67
N HIS A 72 10.47 2.25 9.73
CA HIS A 72 9.78 1.90 10.97
C HIS A 72 9.10 3.11 11.63
N GLU A 73 9.78 4.25 11.75
CA GLU A 73 9.22 5.49 12.32
C GLU A 73 7.96 5.96 11.57
N ARG A 74 7.94 5.85 10.24
CA ARG A 74 6.76 6.18 9.42
C ARG A 74 5.62 5.18 9.61
N LEU A 75 5.92 3.89 9.62
CA LEU A 75 4.94 2.83 9.86
C LEU A 75 4.33 2.94 11.26
N ASP A 76 5.13 3.33 12.27
CA ASP A 76 4.67 3.54 13.65
C ASP A 76 3.62 4.65 13.79
N CYS A 77 3.67 5.65 12.93
CA CYS A 77 2.69 6.74 12.87
C CYS A 77 1.51 6.46 11.93
N SER A 78 1.52 5.33 11.22
CA SER A 78 0.53 5.03 10.19
C SER A 78 -0.64 4.22 10.73
N LYS A 79 -1.85 4.49 10.20
CA LYS A 79 -3.08 3.76 10.53
C LYS A 79 -3.30 2.54 9.63
N ASN A 80 -2.67 2.50 8.46
CA ASN A 80 -2.72 1.40 7.49
C ASN A 80 -1.55 1.48 6.50
N ILE A 81 -1.42 0.42 5.71
CA ILE A 81 -0.52 0.36 4.56
C ILE A 81 -1.35 0.42 3.27
N MET A 82 -0.97 1.28 2.35
CA MET A 82 -1.44 1.29 0.96
C MET A 82 -0.37 0.60 0.10
N LEU A 83 -0.60 -0.66 -0.23
CA LEU A 83 0.34 -1.43 -1.05
C LEU A 83 -0.05 -1.34 -2.53
N PHE A 84 0.83 -0.80 -3.37
CA PHE A 84 0.70 -0.91 -4.82
C PHE A 84 1.30 -2.23 -5.29
N LEU A 85 0.50 -3.04 -5.97
CA LEU A 85 0.91 -4.36 -6.46
C LEU A 85 0.48 -4.53 -7.91
N SER A 86 1.46 -4.53 -8.81
CA SER A 86 1.28 -4.54 -10.26
C SER A 86 2.09 -5.63 -10.95
N SER A 87 1.92 -5.75 -12.26
CA SER A 87 2.69 -6.70 -13.09
C SER A 87 4.21 -6.43 -13.08
N ILE A 88 4.62 -5.19 -12.79
CA ILE A 88 6.03 -4.80 -12.72
C ILE A 88 6.63 -4.88 -11.30
N THR A 89 5.79 -5.05 -10.27
CA THR A 89 6.28 -5.20 -8.89
C THR A 89 7.28 -6.36 -8.78
N LYS A 90 8.37 -6.10 -8.07
CA LYS A 90 9.40 -7.10 -7.72
C LYS A 90 9.70 -6.99 -6.23
N GLU A 91 10.22 -8.03 -5.65
CA GLU A 91 10.76 -7.96 -4.30
C GLU A 91 11.95 -7.00 -4.26
N SER A 92 11.94 -6.10 -3.29
CA SER A 92 13.12 -5.36 -2.86
C SER A 92 13.27 -5.50 -1.36
N LYS A 93 14.48 -5.34 -0.85
CA LYS A 93 14.76 -5.44 0.58
C LYS A 93 13.92 -4.44 1.40
N ALA A 94 13.75 -3.22 0.87
CA ALA A 94 12.96 -2.19 1.52
C ALA A 94 11.47 -2.56 1.55
N LEU A 95 10.90 -2.96 0.41
CA LEU A 95 9.49 -3.34 0.32
C LEU A 95 9.17 -4.55 1.20
N CYS A 96 10.05 -5.57 1.24
CA CYS A 96 9.88 -6.72 2.13
C CYS A 96 9.87 -6.30 3.60
N GLU A 97 10.79 -5.43 4.02
CA GLU A 97 10.85 -4.91 5.39
C GLU A 97 9.61 -4.08 5.76
N GLU A 98 9.13 -3.23 4.85
CA GLU A 98 7.93 -2.41 5.04
C GLU A 98 6.70 -3.29 5.30
N ILE A 99 6.52 -4.32 4.50
CA ILE A 99 5.39 -5.23 4.61
C ILE A 99 5.50 -6.11 5.85
N ASP A 100 6.66 -6.71 6.10
CA ASP A 100 6.87 -7.57 7.27
C ASP A 100 6.67 -6.79 8.58
N TYR A 101 7.36 -5.67 8.72
CA TYR A 101 7.25 -4.85 9.93
C TYR A 101 5.84 -4.29 10.11
N GLY A 102 5.24 -3.76 9.03
CA GLY A 102 3.92 -3.16 9.10
C GLY A 102 2.83 -4.16 9.45
N ILE A 103 2.83 -5.36 8.85
CA ILE A 103 1.82 -6.38 9.11
C ILE A 103 2.13 -7.16 10.40
N ASN A 104 3.32 -7.77 10.48
CA ASN A 104 3.61 -8.76 11.52
C ASN A 104 4.02 -8.13 12.85
N SER A 105 4.69 -6.96 12.83
CA SER A 105 5.10 -6.27 14.05
C SER A 105 4.10 -5.20 14.52
N LYS A 106 3.44 -4.49 13.60
CA LYS A 106 2.54 -3.37 13.94
C LYS A 106 1.06 -3.67 13.77
N GLY A 107 0.71 -4.79 13.12
CA GLY A 107 -0.68 -5.18 12.88
C GLY A 107 -1.46 -4.21 11.99
N LEU A 108 -0.79 -3.52 11.08
CA LEU A 108 -1.42 -2.54 10.20
C LEU A 108 -2.30 -3.23 9.16
N PRO A 109 -3.57 -2.85 9.03
CA PRO A 109 -4.40 -3.32 7.93
C PRO A 109 -3.85 -2.84 6.58
N VAL A 110 -4.12 -3.62 5.52
CA VAL A 110 -3.57 -3.35 4.19
C VAL A 110 -4.68 -3.03 3.19
N ILE A 111 -4.50 -1.93 2.47
CA ILE A 111 -5.28 -1.57 1.29
C ILE A 111 -4.40 -1.88 0.08
N VAL A 112 -4.65 -3.03 -0.58
CA VAL A 112 -3.90 -3.43 -1.78
C VAL A 112 -4.54 -2.80 -2.99
N ILE A 113 -3.77 -1.97 -3.68
CA ILE A 113 -4.18 -1.24 -4.88
C ILE A 113 -3.52 -1.91 -6.08
N TYR A 114 -4.32 -2.26 -7.08
CA TYR A 114 -3.87 -2.95 -8.29
C TYR A 114 -3.88 -2.00 -9.48
N PRO A 115 -2.73 -1.42 -9.87
CA PRO A 115 -2.64 -0.48 -10.98
C PRO A 115 -3.08 -1.04 -12.34
N ASP A 116 -2.92 -2.35 -12.54
CA ASP A 116 -3.28 -3.03 -13.79
C ASP A 116 -4.81 -3.23 -13.96
N PHE A 117 -5.61 -2.90 -12.95
CA PHE A 117 -7.06 -3.16 -12.94
C PHE A 117 -7.86 -1.90 -12.56
N GLU A 118 -8.91 -1.59 -13.31
CA GLU A 118 -9.75 -0.40 -13.09
C GLU A 118 -11.13 -0.72 -12.51
N LYS A 119 -11.62 -1.96 -12.71
CA LYS A 119 -12.99 -2.35 -12.32
C LYS A 119 -12.94 -3.32 -11.14
N ILE A 120 -13.96 -3.24 -10.27
CA ILE A 120 -14.13 -4.22 -9.18
C ILE A 120 -14.27 -5.65 -9.71
N THR A 121 -14.89 -5.80 -10.89
CA THR A 121 -15.02 -7.08 -11.58
C THR A 121 -13.69 -7.65 -12.07
N ASP A 122 -12.63 -6.84 -12.18
CA ASP A 122 -11.28 -7.32 -12.50
C ASP A 122 -10.63 -7.95 -11.27
N ILE A 123 -11.00 -7.48 -10.07
CA ILE A 123 -10.46 -7.95 -8.78
C ILE A 123 -11.17 -9.22 -8.33
N ALA A 124 -12.50 -9.22 -8.30
CA ALA A 124 -13.30 -10.32 -7.78
C ALA A 124 -14.51 -10.62 -8.65
N GLY A 125 -14.96 -11.86 -8.62
CA GLY A 125 -16.18 -12.35 -9.24
C GLY A 125 -17.04 -13.11 -8.22
N TYR A 126 -17.97 -13.95 -8.72
CA TYR A 126 -18.86 -14.75 -7.90
C TYR A 126 -18.08 -15.68 -6.95
N ASP A 127 -16.99 -16.28 -7.42
CA ASP A 127 -16.19 -17.24 -6.66
C ASP A 127 -15.08 -16.56 -5.82
N GLY A 128 -15.16 -15.24 -5.61
CA GLY A 128 -14.19 -14.46 -4.84
C GLY A 128 -13.10 -13.81 -5.70
N ILE A 129 -11.91 -13.62 -5.12
CA ILE A 129 -10.79 -12.93 -5.77
C ILE A 129 -10.27 -13.75 -6.95
N LYS A 130 -10.13 -13.09 -8.10
CA LYS A 130 -9.73 -13.72 -9.36
C LYS A 130 -8.29 -14.24 -9.35
N GLN A 131 -8.06 -15.28 -10.15
CA GLN A 131 -6.74 -15.89 -10.28
C GLN A 131 -5.69 -14.93 -10.86
N SER A 132 -6.09 -13.98 -11.72
CA SER A 132 -5.21 -12.92 -12.25
C SER A 132 -4.62 -12.05 -11.12
N VAL A 133 -5.43 -11.73 -10.12
CA VAL A 133 -5.01 -10.97 -8.92
C VAL A 133 -4.11 -11.83 -8.04
N LYS A 134 -4.50 -13.09 -7.80
CA LYS A 134 -3.71 -14.03 -6.97
C LYS A 134 -2.30 -14.26 -7.52
N LYS A 135 -2.12 -14.26 -8.85
CA LYS A 135 -0.80 -14.34 -9.49
C LYS A 135 0.12 -13.16 -9.15
N LEU A 136 -0.44 -11.97 -8.87
CA LEU A 136 0.36 -10.83 -8.45
C LEU A 136 0.92 -11.02 -7.03
N TRP A 137 0.23 -11.75 -6.16
CA TRP A 137 0.73 -12.04 -4.81
C TRP A 137 2.01 -12.87 -4.83
N ASP A 138 2.22 -13.68 -5.87
CA ASP A 138 3.44 -14.50 -6.03
C ASP A 138 4.68 -13.64 -6.27
N LYS A 139 4.50 -12.37 -6.67
CA LYS A 139 5.58 -11.39 -6.85
C LYS A 139 6.09 -10.78 -5.55
N LEU A 140 5.31 -10.92 -4.46
CA LEU A 140 5.67 -10.42 -3.14
C LEU A 140 5.29 -11.46 -2.06
N PRO A 141 6.07 -12.55 -1.93
CA PRO A 141 5.79 -13.65 -1.02
C PRO A 141 5.60 -13.22 0.43
N VAL A 142 6.34 -12.22 0.91
CA VAL A 142 6.18 -11.68 2.27
C VAL A 142 4.75 -11.18 2.50
N PHE A 143 4.17 -10.48 1.53
CA PHE A 143 2.76 -10.04 1.59
C PHE A 143 1.80 -11.24 1.50
N LYS A 144 1.99 -12.11 0.52
CA LYS A 144 1.13 -13.29 0.32
C LYS A 144 1.01 -14.14 1.59
N ASN A 145 2.11 -14.32 2.31
CA ASN A 145 2.15 -15.14 3.54
C ASN A 145 1.58 -14.41 4.77
N SER A 146 1.55 -13.08 4.77
CA SER A 146 1.17 -12.26 5.94
C SER A 146 -0.21 -11.61 5.83
N MET A 147 -0.78 -11.48 4.63
CA MET A 147 -2.01 -10.69 4.40
C MET A 147 -3.23 -11.15 5.18
N CYS A 148 -3.26 -12.41 5.64
CA CYS A 148 -4.34 -12.94 6.47
C CYS A 148 -4.16 -12.62 7.97
N ASN A 149 -3.03 -12.05 8.38
CA ASN A 149 -2.76 -11.67 9.77
C ASN A 149 -3.44 -10.35 10.16
N VAL A 150 -3.99 -9.63 9.19
CA VAL A 150 -4.66 -8.33 9.36
C VAL A 150 -5.89 -8.23 8.45
N ALA A 151 -6.69 -7.17 8.60
CA ALA A 151 -7.72 -6.86 7.60
C ALA A 151 -7.04 -6.39 6.31
N THR A 152 -7.30 -7.07 5.20
CA THR A 152 -6.74 -6.74 3.89
C THR A 152 -7.87 -6.54 2.88
N ILE A 153 -7.94 -5.36 2.22
CA ILE A 153 -8.88 -5.10 1.14
C ILE A 153 -8.18 -4.98 -0.21
N HIS A 154 -8.73 -5.64 -1.21
CA HIS A 154 -8.25 -5.64 -2.58
C HIS A 154 -9.05 -4.65 -3.43
N VAL A 155 -8.37 -3.64 -3.99
CA VAL A 155 -8.99 -2.46 -4.59
C VAL A 155 -8.45 -2.24 -6.01
N PRO A 156 -9.30 -2.03 -7.03
CA PRO A 156 -8.83 -1.61 -8.35
C PRO A 156 -8.29 -0.17 -8.28
N TYR A 157 -7.45 0.20 -9.26
CA TYR A 157 -6.85 1.54 -9.32
C TYR A 157 -7.87 2.58 -9.80
N LYS A 158 -8.77 2.96 -8.90
CA LYS A 158 -9.77 4.00 -9.15
C LYS A 158 -9.99 4.84 -7.90
N LYS A 159 -9.93 6.17 -8.05
CA LYS A 159 -10.03 7.15 -6.94
C LYS A 159 -11.20 6.85 -6.00
N GLU A 160 -12.38 6.55 -6.58
CA GLU A 160 -13.61 6.26 -5.82
C GLU A 160 -13.45 5.09 -4.85
N TYR A 161 -12.90 3.95 -5.31
CA TYR A 161 -12.76 2.76 -4.47
C TYR A 161 -11.63 2.91 -3.47
N ILE A 162 -10.54 3.60 -3.84
CA ILE A 162 -9.44 3.92 -2.93
C ILE A 162 -9.96 4.84 -1.81
N SER A 163 -10.74 5.87 -2.12
CA SER A 163 -11.38 6.75 -1.12
C SER A 163 -12.25 5.96 -0.15
N LYS A 164 -13.16 5.12 -0.67
CA LYS A 164 -14.03 4.27 0.15
C LYS A 164 -13.25 3.34 1.08
N ALA A 165 -12.12 2.79 0.62
CA ALA A 165 -11.27 1.93 1.44
C ALA A 165 -10.55 2.72 2.54
N LEU A 166 -10.03 3.93 2.23
CA LEU A 166 -9.34 4.80 3.18
C LEU A 166 -10.26 5.33 4.29
N GLU A 167 -11.53 5.58 3.98
CA GLU A 167 -12.54 6.06 4.94
C GLU A 167 -13.10 4.95 5.83
N ASN A 168 -12.97 3.69 5.40
CA ASN A 168 -13.59 2.58 6.12
C ASN A 168 -12.81 2.22 7.40
N PRO A 169 -13.46 2.28 8.58
CA PRO A 169 -12.82 1.98 9.86
C PRO A 169 -12.24 0.56 9.97
N LYS A 170 -12.70 -0.38 9.16
CA LYS A 170 -12.15 -1.75 9.14
C LYS A 170 -10.68 -1.79 8.72
N PHE A 171 -10.24 -0.78 7.94
CA PHE A 171 -8.87 -0.69 7.43
C PHE A 171 -8.06 0.41 8.12
N GLN A 172 -8.33 0.61 9.41
CA GLN A 172 -7.57 1.47 10.30
C GLN A 172 -7.20 0.68 11.56
N VAL A 173 -5.94 0.68 11.96
CA VAL A 173 -5.42 -0.17 13.04
C VAL A 173 -6.13 0.03 14.38
N GLN A 174 -6.64 1.26 14.65
CA GLN A 174 -7.35 1.56 15.90
C GLN A 174 -8.75 0.93 15.97
N THR A 175 -9.35 0.63 14.82
CA THR A 175 -10.75 0.18 14.72
C THR A 175 -10.93 -1.14 14.02
N MET A 176 -9.85 -1.71 13.48
CA MET A 176 -9.84 -3.03 12.88
C MET A 176 -10.27 -4.11 13.90
N LYS A 177 -11.27 -4.94 13.52
CA LYS A 177 -11.77 -6.04 14.37
C LYS A 177 -11.45 -7.41 13.79
N ASP A 178 -11.56 -7.55 12.48
CA ASP A 178 -11.46 -8.84 11.79
C ASP A 178 -10.17 -8.93 10.96
N LYS A 179 -9.52 -10.06 11.04
CA LYS A 179 -8.31 -10.39 10.26
C LYS A 179 -8.71 -11.29 9.09
N LYS A 180 -9.18 -10.67 7.99
CA LYS A 180 -9.59 -11.39 6.78
C LYS A 180 -9.43 -10.54 5.52
N GLN A 181 -9.59 -11.18 4.37
CA GLN A 181 -9.57 -10.52 3.07
C GLN A 181 -10.94 -9.95 2.72
N TYR A 182 -10.94 -8.78 2.11
CA TYR A 182 -12.11 -8.05 1.64
C TYR A 182 -11.93 -7.63 0.19
N TYR A 183 -13.02 -7.43 -0.51
CA TYR A 183 -13.09 -6.84 -1.84
C TYR A 183 -14.46 -6.19 -2.04
N PHE A 184 -14.55 -5.25 -2.97
CA PHE A 184 -15.83 -4.71 -3.38
C PHE A 184 -16.56 -5.72 -4.26
N SER A 185 -17.84 -5.96 -3.98
CA SER A 185 -18.72 -6.78 -4.82
C SER A 185 -19.65 -5.89 -5.64
N THR A 186 -19.98 -6.32 -6.84
CA THR A 186 -21.15 -5.81 -7.55
C THR A 186 -22.37 -6.35 -6.80
N SER A 187 -23.11 -5.49 -6.11
CA SER A 187 -24.41 -5.88 -5.58
C SER A 187 -25.31 -6.26 -6.76
N THR A 188 -25.49 -7.54 -7.00
CA THR A 188 -26.63 -7.99 -7.80
C THR A 188 -27.85 -7.71 -6.94
N LYS A 189 -28.62 -6.66 -7.32
CA LYS A 189 -29.98 -6.49 -6.82
C LYS A 189 -30.83 -7.59 -7.39
#